data_2aefca234947f36ae71473d2276782c1
#
_entry.id   2aefca234947f36ae71473d2276782c1
#
_cell.length_a   1.000
_cell.length_b   1.000
_cell.length_c   1.000
_cell.angle_alpha   90.00
_cell.angle_beta   90.00
_cell.angle_gamma   90.00
#
_symmetry.space_group_name_H-M   'P 1'
#
loop_
_entity.id
_entity.type
_entity.pdbx_description
1 polymer ?
#
loop_
_entity_poly.entity_id
_entity_poly.type
_entity_poly.pdbx_seq_one_letter_code
_entity_poly.pdbx_strand_id
1 'polypeptide(L)'
;MAPPILVDPEIYYTCARELLTEFGTIDNAVAQVLVPQLADTYGMGGNDHVAGNWNSEYRRVADHMIATLVSYGNALLTFSDMLNLAGYNWAVANYDADRNPNRGPQPAMPPPRVGQKMDAARVGIPDAQPAPYTTHDRGLTAQPAALADQLITELRQNNTQIPEGDTAALGRAAAAWQAFADHNACSGGGSRLQNLIGTFGPVRTPEAPDILDDLTILRDGANAVGAAAKGFATAVRGFETGLADFRSCLSGTVPGAFSDAAAAASILDAAVLIACSGEVSTESVRTGAATLAGAVSGHDLYAVTAQPHFPDTDALSTIQAKLEEIAQSPIDELANRATWNSGPVRCTPKPEVQQDFGDADDRVKAWMQDAVEYGNKTGVDPRLVLTVLYNEGALRSDSWIEETISDPYDAFRQLANAPRKLVDDGVGTSLGLANMKEDTFNKLKEIYPEEFAGVSWQQIATDDSLAIKALAFNLARLEPASAEDVDDNIVERYSHNEYLALSYNAEKFLEEYNEMGKVGPAGQNYINMTNERWKIAEDLLDGAYKCC
;
A
#
# COMPACT_ATOMS: atom_id res chain seq x y z
N MET A 1 7.31 -25.98 43.84
CA MET A 1 7.80 -25.58 42.52
C MET A 1 6.78 -26.05 41.52
N ALA A 2 6.27 -25.15 40.68
CA ALA A 2 5.46 -25.57 39.54
C ALA A 2 6.34 -26.45 38.63
N PRO A 3 5.78 -27.46 37.96
CA PRO A 3 6.54 -28.26 37.01
C PRO A 3 7.05 -27.34 35.89
N PRO A 4 8.25 -27.59 35.33
CA PRO A 4 8.75 -26.80 34.21
C PRO A 4 7.75 -26.91 33.04
N ILE A 5 7.44 -25.76 32.42
CA ILE A 5 6.65 -25.71 31.22
C ILE A 5 7.56 -26.19 30.09
N LEU A 6 7.26 -27.35 29.51
CA LEU A 6 7.93 -27.81 28.29
C LEU A 6 7.06 -27.42 27.10
N VAL A 7 7.58 -26.55 26.25
CA VAL A 7 6.91 -26.08 25.02
C VAL A 7 7.53 -26.76 23.83
N ASP A 8 6.72 -27.25 22.90
CA ASP A 8 7.21 -27.75 21.63
C ASP A 8 7.37 -26.58 20.63
N PRO A 9 8.62 -26.14 20.34
CA PRO A 9 8.85 -25.03 19.43
C PRO A 9 8.41 -25.31 18.00
N GLU A 10 8.27 -26.59 17.62
CA GLU A 10 7.87 -26.98 16.25
C GLU A 10 6.44 -26.55 15.92
N ILE A 11 5.57 -26.38 16.92
CA ILE A 11 4.22 -25.84 16.71
C ILE A 11 4.29 -24.40 16.21
N TYR A 12 5.16 -23.57 16.79
CA TYR A 12 5.40 -22.19 16.37
C TYR A 12 5.97 -22.13 14.94
N TYR A 13 6.99 -22.93 14.65
CA TYR A 13 7.60 -23.00 13.33
C TYR A 13 6.62 -23.50 12.26
N THR A 14 5.75 -24.44 12.61
CA THR A 14 4.72 -24.94 11.71
C THR A 14 3.72 -23.85 11.38
N CYS A 15 3.19 -23.15 12.40
CA CYS A 15 2.27 -22.03 12.18
C CYS A 15 2.94 -20.92 11.36
N ALA A 16 4.20 -20.59 11.63
CA ALA A 16 4.95 -19.60 10.86
C ALA A 16 5.08 -19.96 9.38
N ARG A 17 5.39 -21.23 9.06
CA ARG A 17 5.49 -21.71 7.66
C ARG A 17 4.16 -21.65 6.93
N GLU A 18 3.08 -21.99 7.60
CA GLU A 18 1.73 -21.94 7.01
C GLU A 18 1.28 -20.50 6.75
N LEU A 19 1.56 -19.56 7.67
CA LEU A 19 1.29 -18.13 7.45
C LEU A 19 2.08 -17.58 6.26
N LEU A 20 3.34 -17.96 6.11
CA LEU A 20 4.12 -17.59 4.94
C LEU A 20 3.54 -18.17 3.64
N THR A 21 3.06 -19.39 3.69
CA THR A 21 2.40 -20.03 2.55
C THR A 21 1.13 -19.28 2.19
N GLU A 22 0.37 -18.83 3.20
CA GLU A 22 -0.82 -18.02 2.99
C GLU A 22 -0.50 -16.67 2.37
N PHE A 23 0.55 -15.98 2.88
CA PHE A 23 1.07 -14.75 2.27
C PHE A 23 1.43 -14.97 0.79
N GLY A 24 2.23 -15.99 0.47
CA GLY A 24 2.59 -16.28 -0.92
C GLY A 24 1.37 -16.61 -1.80
N THR A 25 0.34 -17.21 -1.22
CA THR A 25 -0.90 -17.56 -1.93
C THR A 25 -1.71 -16.32 -2.29
N ILE A 26 -1.85 -15.34 -1.37
CA ILE A 26 -2.59 -14.10 -1.64
C ILE A 26 -1.79 -13.17 -2.56
N ASP A 27 -0.47 -13.03 -2.37
CA ASP A 27 0.40 -12.22 -3.22
C ASP A 27 0.36 -12.72 -4.68
N ASN A 28 0.47 -14.04 -4.88
CA ASN A 28 0.32 -14.66 -6.20
C ASN A 28 -1.07 -14.45 -6.80
N ALA A 29 -2.15 -14.54 -6.00
CA ALA A 29 -3.51 -14.33 -6.49
C ALA A 29 -3.70 -12.89 -6.99
N VAL A 30 -3.17 -11.92 -6.28
CA VAL A 30 -3.19 -10.51 -6.71
C VAL A 30 -2.37 -10.32 -7.98
N ALA A 31 -1.10 -10.78 -7.99
CA ALA A 31 -0.16 -10.53 -9.08
C ALA A 31 -0.47 -11.30 -10.37
N GLN A 32 -1.04 -12.50 -10.27
CA GLN A 32 -1.24 -13.39 -11.43
C GLN A 32 -2.70 -13.51 -11.87
N VAL A 33 -3.67 -13.21 -10.99
CA VAL A 33 -5.09 -13.35 -11.30
C VAL A 33 -5.77 -11.99 -11.38
N LEU A 34 -5.74 -11.17 -10.32
CA LEU A 34 -6.51 -9.93 -10.26
C LEU A 34 -5.96 -8.86 -11.21
N VAL A 35 -4.72 -8.46 -11.01
CA VAL A 35 -4.10 -7.33 -11.75
C VAL A 35 -4.05 -7.57 -13.26
N PRO A 36 -3.59 -8.73 -13.77
CA PRO A 36 -3.55 -8.95 -15.22
C PRO A 36 -4.92 -8.97 -15.88
N GLN A 37 -5.95 -9.49 -15.19
CA GLN A 37 -7.30 -9.55 -15.74
C GLN A 37 -8.02 -8.20 -15.70
N LEU A 38 -7.64 -7.30 -14.80
CA LEU A 38 -8.17 -5.93 -14.76
C LEU A 38 -7.47 -4.99 -15.75
N ALA A 39 -6.29 -5.33 -16.26
CA ALA A 39 -5.47 -4.44 -17.08
C ALA A 39 -6.22 -3.86 -18.30
N ASP A 40 -7.10 -4.64 -18.94
CA ASP A 40 -7.86 -4.26 -20.12
C ASP A 40 -9.27 -3.71 -19.80
N THR A 41 -9.47 -3.17 -18.60
CA THR A 41 -10.79 -2.65 -18.16
C THR A 41 -10.82 -1.13 -18.02
N TYR A 42 -9.76 -0.44 -18.45
CA TYR A 42 -9.70 1.01 -18.44
C TYR A 42 -10.89 1.64 -19.18
N GLY A 43 -11.51 2.64 -18.54
CA GLY A 43 -12.62 3.38 -19.14
C GLY A 43 -13.96 2.63 -19.20
N MET A 44 -14.08 1.49 -18.53
CA MET A 44 -15.25 0.61 -18.60
C MET A 44 -16.58 1.27 -18.23
N GLY A 45 -16.55 2.28 -17.35
CA GLY A 45 -17.78 2.93 -16.85
C GLY A 45 -18.30 4.07 -17.70
N GLY A 46 -17.51 4.59 -18.66
CA GLY A 46 -17.92 5.72 -19.50
C GLY A 46 -17.76 7.10 -18.85
N ASN A 47 -18.14 8.16 -19.59
CA ASN A 47 -17.95 9.57 -19.20
C ASN A 47 -19.24 10.33 -18.90
N ASP A 48 -20.40 9.66 -18.93
CA ASP A 48 -21.65 10.36 -18.64
C ASP A 48 -21.77 10.70 -17.14
N HIS A 49 -22.65 11.65 -16.82
CA HIS A 49 -22.84 12.13 -15.44
C HIS A 49 -23.33 11.02 -14.50
N VAL A 50 -24.10 10.06 -14.99
CA VAL A 50 -24.65 8.96 -14.19
C VAL A 50 -23.54 7.98 -13.83
N ALA A 51 -22.72 7.62 -14.80
CA ALA A 51 -21.56 6.75 -14.60
C ALA A 51 -20.44 7.44 -13.79
N GLY A 52 -20.30 8.77 -13.88
CA GLY A 52 -19.24 9.51 -13.21
C GLY A 52 -19.22 9.33 -11.68
N ASN A 53 -20.38 9.31 -11.05
CA ASN A 53 -20.49 9.03 -9.61
C ASN A 53 -20.08 7.59 -9.31
N TRP A 54 -20.54 6.62 -10.10
CA TRP A 54 -20.20 5.21 -9.92
C TRP A 54 -18.70 4.98 -10.16
N ASN A 55 -18.12 5.58 -11.19
CA ASN A 55 -16.68 5.47 -11.49
C ASN A 55 -15.82 5.99 -10.34
N SER A 56 -16.19 7.15 -9.80
CA SER A 56 -15.47 7.76 -8.67
C SER A 56 -15.56 6.86 -7.43
N GLU A 57 -16.74 6.33 -7.15
CA GLU A 57 -16.95 5.44 -6.01
C GLU A 57 -16.26 4.09 -6.21
N TYR A 58 -16.35 3.49 -7.40
CA TYR A 58 -15.63 2.26 -7.73
C TYR A 58 -14.12 2.43 -7.52
N ARG A 59 -13.52 3.52 -8.03
CA ARG A 59 -12.11 3.79 -7.85
C ARG A 59 -11.74 3.91 -6.37
N ARG A 60 -12.47 4.73 -5.63
CA ARG A 60 -12.22 4.94 -4.20
C ARG A 60 -12.26 3.63 -3.40
N VAL A 61 -13.27 2.80 -3.66
CA VAL A 61 -13.41 1.51 -2.95
C VAL A 61 -12.36 0.50 -3.43
N ALA A 62 -12.00 0.52 -4.71
CA ALA A 62 -10.96 -0.34 -5.26
C ALA A 62 -9.57 0.01 -4.70
N ASP A 63 -9.23 1.30 -4.62
CA ASP A 63 -7.97 1.75 -3.98
C ASP A 63 -7.93 1.29 -2.51
N HIS A 64 -9.05 1.39 -1.79
CA HIS A 64 -9.15 0.90 -0.41
C HIS A 64 -9.00 -0.63 -0.32
N MET A 65 -9.57 -1.38 -1.26
CA MET A 65 -9.38 -2.84 -1.34
C MET A 65 -7.90 -3.20 -1.51
N ILE A 66 -7.17 -2.46 -2.35
CA ILE A 66 -5.73 -2.67 -2.53
C ILE A 66 -4.96 -2.39 -1.24
N ALA A 67 -5.25 -1.28 -0.56
CA ALA A 67 -4.63 -0.96 0.72
C ALA A 67 -4.88 -2.10 1.74
N THR A 68 -6.13 -2.57 1.85
CA THR A 68 -6.49 -3.68 2.74
C THR A 68 -5.77 -4.98 2.39
N LEU A 69 -5.64 -5.31 1.10
CA LEU A 69 -4.87 -6.49 0.65
C LEU A 69 -3.40 -6.41 1.04
N VAL A 70 -2.80 -5.23 0.89
CA VAL A 70 -1.40 -4.98 1.27
C VAL A 70 -1.23 -5.13 2.78
N SER A 71 -2.08 -4.50 3.58
CA SER A 71 -2.05 -4.60 5.04
C SER A 71 -2.22 -6.05 5.50
N TYR A 72 -3.21 -6.76 4.96
CA TYR A 72 -3.46 -8.16 5.28
C TYR A 72 -2.28 -9.06 4.92
N GLY A 73 -1.72 -8.91 3.71
CA GLY A 73 -0.54 -9.68 3.29
C GLY A 73 0.67 -9.41 4.20
N ASN A 74 0.92 -8.15 4.50
CA ASN A 74 2.03 -7.77 5.39
C ASN A 74 1.81 -8.28 6.82
N ALA A 75 0.58 -8.29 7.34
CA ALA A 75 0.26 -8.87 8.64
C ALA A 75 0.58 -10.37 8.69
N LEU A 76 0.20 -11.14 7.65
CA LEU A 76 0.55 -12.56 7.54
C LEU A 76 2.07 -12.79 7.57
N LEU A 77 2.80 -12.00 6.79
CA LEU A 77 4.26 -12.09 6.70
C LEU A 77 4.92 -11.80 8.04
N THR A 78 4.55 -10.67 8.65
CA THR A 78 5.16 -10.18 9.87
C THR A 78 4.82 -11.10 11.05
N PHE A 79 3.59 -11.57 11.15
CA PHE A 79 3.21 -12.51 12.20
C PHE A 79 3.89 -13.88 12.04
N SER A 80 4.15 -14.31 10.80
CA SER A 80 5.01 -15.48 10.54
C SER A 80 6.41 -15.31 11.13
N ASP A 81 7.02 -14.13 11.00
CA ASP A 81 8.35 -13.87 11.55
C ASP A 81 8.34 -13.84 13.07
N MET A 82 7.31 -13.25 13.69
CA MET A 82 7.12 -13.29 15.16
C MET A 82 7.03 -14.73 15.68
N LEU A 83 6.22 -15.57 15.04
CA LEU A 83 6.11 -16.97 15.48
C LEU A 83 7.41 -17.74 15.32
N ASN A 84 8.19 -17.48 14.26
CA ASN A 84 9.53 -18.07 14.12
C ASN A 84 10.46 -17.66 15.28
N LEU A 85 10.44 -16.38 15.64
CA LEU A 85 11.26 -15.87 16.74
C LEU A 85 10.80 -16.43 18.09
N ALA A 86 9.50 -16.47 18.35
CA ALA A 86 8.94 -17.06 19.57
C ALA A 86 9.30 -18.55 19.68
N GLY A 87 9.20 -19.31 18.59
CA GLY A 87 9.65 -20.70 18.54
C GLY A 87 11.14 -20.87 18.86
N TYR A 88 11.98 -19.99 18.32
CA TYR A 88 13.41 -19.96 18.62
C TYR A 88 13.67 -19.67 20.10
N ASN A 89 13.01 -18.69 20.68
CA ASN A 89 13.16 -18.35 22.10
C ASN A 89 12.80 -19.55 23.01
N TRP A 90 11.73 -20.26 22.69
CA TRP A 90 11.36 -21.48 23.40
C TRP A 90 12.36 -22.62 23.17
N ALA A 91 12.91 -22.77 21.96
CA ALA A 91 13.95 -23.76 21.69
C ALA A 91 15.21 -23.49 22.51
N VAL A 92 15.63 -22.22 22.60
CA VAL A 92 16.77 -21.80 23.46
C VAL A 92 16.46 -22.04 24.93
N ALA A 93 15.28 -21.65 25.41
CA ALA A 93 14.88 -21.88 26.81
C ALA A 93 14.87 -23.38 27.17
N ASN A 94 14.35 -24.24 26.28
CA ASN A 94 14.38 -25.68 26.46
C ASN A 94 15.82 -26.23 26.48
N TYR A 95 16.67 -25.74 25.57
CA TYR A 95 18.09 -26.12 25.52
C TYR A 95 18.81 -25.73 26.79
N ASP A 96 18.60 -24.54 27.34
CA ASP A 96 19.25 -24.07 28.58
C ASP A 96 18.73 -24.81 29.82
N ALA A 97 17.47 -25.22 29.81
CA ALA A 97 16.86 -26.03 30.86
C ALA A 97 17.36 -27.49 30.86
N ASP A 98 17.80 -28.02 29.72
CA ASP A 98 18.31 -29.39 29.58
C ASP A 98 19.73 -29.52 30.21
N ARG A 99 19.83 -30.28 31.27
CA ARG A 99 21.09 -30.55 31.98
C ARG A 99 21.88 -31.71 31.42
N ASN A 100 21.43 -32.34 30.33
CA ASN A 100 22.15 -33.42 29.70
C ASN A 100 23.46 -32.91 29.05
N PRO A 101 24.64 -33.42 29.48
CA PRO A 101 25.92 -32.99 28.91
C PRO A 101 26.06 -33.29 27.41
N ASN A 102 25.22 -34.17 26.86
CA ASN A 102 25.18 -34.55 25.44
C ASN A 102 23.97 -33.95 24.67
N ARG A 103 23.43 -32.86 25.15
CA ARG A 103 22.22 -32.21 24.59
C ARG A 103 22.33 -31.65 23.15
N GLY A 104 23.46 -31.81 22.50
CA GLY A 104 23.68 -31.30 21.13
C GLY A 104 24.06 -29.81 21.10
N PRO A 105 24.16 -29.22 19.90
CA PRO A 105 24.43 -27.80 19.73
C PRO A 105 23.23 -26.91 20.14
N GLN A 106 23.54 -25.69 20.52
CA GLN A 106 22.49 -24.68 20.77
C GLN A 106 21.64 -24.46 19.51
N PRO A 107 20.31 -24.24 19.65
CA PRO A 107 19.47 -23.88 18.53
C PRO A 107 20.03 -22.68 17.76
N ALA A 108 20.03 -22.78 16.44
CA ALA A 108 20.43 -21.66 15.60
C ALA A 108 19.25 -20.69 15.43
N MET A 109 19.53 -19.38 15.50
CA MET A 109 18.53 -18.36 15.20
C MET A 109 18.00 -18.58 13.77
N PRO A 110 16.68 -18.56 13.56
CA PRO A 110 16.13 -18.61 12.21
C PRO A 110 16.78 -17.50 11.38
N PRO A 111 17.19 -17.78 10.13
CA PRO A 111 17.68 -16.72 9.27
C PRO A 111 16.57 -15.70 9.10
N PRO A 112 16.88 -14.40 9.25
CA PRO A 112 15.90 -13.38 9.00
C PRO A 112 15.40 -13.52 7.56
N ARG A 113 14.10 -13.35 7.35
CA ARG A 113 13.55 -13.46 6.01
C ARG A 113 13.88 -12.23 5.20
N VAL A 114 14.41 -12.47 4.02
CA VAL A 114 14.37 -11.51 2.93
C VAL A 114 12.98 -11.66 2.30
N GLY A 115 11.97 -11.07 2.92
CA GLY A 115 10.60 -11.11 2.43
C GLY A 115 10.32 -9.84 1.64
N GLN A 116 9.89 -9.99 0.38
CA GLN A 116 9.25 -8.89 -0.31
C GLN A 116 7.91 -8.65 0.39
N LYS A 117 7.76 -7.51 1.04
CA LYS A 117 6.44 -7.02 1.47
C LYS A 117 5.56 -6.89 0.23
N MET A 118 4.25 -7.10 0.42
CA MET A 118 3.29 -6.75 -0.62
C MET A 118 3.32 -5.23 -0.80
N ASP A 119 3.45 -4.78 -2.05
CA ASP A 119 3.60 -3.36 -2.38
C ASP A 119 2.36 -2.88 -3.15
N ALA A 120 1.70 -1.84 -2.65
CA ALA A 120 0.55 -1.22 -3.31
C ALA A 120 0.89 -0.69 -4.72
N ALA A 121 2.13 -0.25 -4.95
CA ALA A 121 2.56 0.24 -6.25
C ALA A 121 2.59 -0.85 -7.35
N ARG A 122 2.66 -2.12 -6.96
CA ARG A 122 2.57 -3.26 -7.88
C ARG A 122 1.14 -3.65 -8.22
N VAL A 123 0.16 -3.09 -7.52
CA VAL A 123 -1.25 -3.46 -7.63
C VAL A 123 -2.03 -2.26 -8.16
N GLY A 124 -1.81 -1.92 -9.44
CA GLY A 124 -2.57 -0.86 -10.10
C GLY A 124 -3.92 -1.38 -10.61
N ILE A 125 -5.02 -0.76 -10.19
CA ILE A 125 -6.34 -0.97 -10.80
C ILE A 125 -6.56 0.12 -11.84
N PRO A 126 -6.94 -0.24 -13.10
CA PRO A 126 -7.25 0.74 -14.12
C PRO A 126 -8.40 1.65 -13.71
N ASP A 127 -8.35 2.91 -14.15
CA ASP A 127 -9.43 3.85 -13.93
C ASP A 127 -10.68 3.41 -14.70
N ALA A 128 -11.81 3.36 -14.01
CA ALA A 128 -13.10 3.05 -14.63
C ALA A 128 -13.61 4.18 -15.51
N GLN A 129 -13.14 5.41 -15.29
CA GLN A 129 -13.46 6.57 -16.10
C GLN A 129 -12.45 6.68 -17.25
N PRO A 130 -12.90 6.73 -18.52
CA PRO A 130 -12.01 7.03 -19.62
C PRO A 130 -11.53 8.48 -19.54
N ALA A 131 -10.38 8.78 -20.17
CA ALA A 131 -9.93 10.15 -20.32
C ALA A 131 -11.02 11.01 -21.00
N PRO A 132 -11.19 12.28 -20.59
CA PRO A 132 -12.14 13.18 -21.24
C PRO A 132 -11.93 13.18 -22.76
N TYR A 133 -13.00 13.09 -23.53
CA TYR A 133 -12.89 13.12 -24.97
C TYR A 133 -12.36 14.48 -25.42
N THR A 134 -11.26 14.47 -26.16
CA THR A 134 -11.09 15.43 -27.23
C THR A 134 -11.35 14.69 -28.53
N THR A 135 -12.28 15.16 -29.33
CA THR A 135 -12.66 14.58 -30.63
C THR A 135 -11.46 14.40 -31.57
N HIS A 136 -10.35 15.06 -31.30
CA HIS A 136 -9.08 14.99 -32.04
C HIS A 136 -8.20 13.79 -31.70
N ASP A 137 -8.30 13.22 -30.49
CA ASP A 137 -7.30 12.28 -29.99
C ASP A 137 -7.49 10.81 -30.44
N ARG A 138 -8.64 10.49 -31.07
CA ARG A 138 -8.94 9.11 -31.50
C ARG A 138 -8.77 8.84 -33.00
N GLY A 139 -8.12 9.72 -33.74
CA GLY A 139 -7.94 9.52 -35.20
C GLY A 139 -9.24 9.47 -36.01
N LEU A 140 -10.35 9.98 -35.43
CA LEU A 140 -11.62 10.06 -36.10
C LEU A 140 -11.51 11.06 -37.28
N THR A 141 -12.10 10.71 -38.41
CA THR A 141 -12.27 11.65 -39.53
C THR A 141 -13.18 12.80 -39.09
N ALA A 142 -13.04 13.96 -39.70
CA ALA A 142 -13.76 15.19 -39.31
C ALA A 142 -15.30 15.04 -39.25
N GLN A 143 -15.86 14.11 -40.00
CA GLN A 143 -17.31 13.91 -40.08
C GLN A 143 -17.92 13.21 -38.84
N PRO A 144 -17.39 12.08 -38.33
CA PRO A 144 -17.89 11.50 -37.09
C PRO A 144 -17.69 12.38 -35.87
N ALA A 145 -16.60 13.17 -35.81
CA ALA A 145 -16.36 14.12 -34.74
C ALA A 145 -17.44 15.23 -34.70
N ALA A 146 -17.75 15.83 -35.83
CA ALA A 146 -18.80 16.86 -35.94
C ALA A 146 -20.20 16.29 -35.59
N LEU A 147 -20.46 15.05 -35.93
CA LEU A 147 -21.68 14.33 -35.57
C LEU A 147 -21.81 14.09 -34.08
N ALA A 148 -20.71 13.69 -33.43
CA ALA A 148 -20.68 13.51 -32.00
C ALA A 148 -20.98 14.82 -31.26
N ASP A 149 -20.34 15.93 -31.67
CA ASP A 149 -20.60 17.26 -31.11
C ASP A 149 -22.05 17.70 -31.31
N GLN A 150 -22.64 17.41 -32.50
CA GLN A 150 -24.02 17.70 -32.77
C GLN A 150 -24.98 16.85 -31.93
N LEU A 151 -24.74 15.54 -31.79
CA LEU A 151 -25.53 14.65 -30.94
C LEU A 151 -25.50 15.11 -29.49
N ILE A 152 -24.32 15.41 -28.95
CA ILE A 152 -24.16 15.94 -27.59
C ILE A 152 -24.98 17.23 -27.42
N THR A 153 -24.93 18.13 -28.41
CA THR A 153 -25.64 19.41 -28.34
C THR A 153 -27.15 19.19 -28.32
N GLU A 154 -27.67 18.35 -29.21
CA GLU A 154 -29.10 18.06 -29.31
C GLU A 154 -29.65 17.32 -28.10
N LEU A 155 -28.88 16.34 -27.56
CA LEU A 155 -29.23 15.64 -26.32
C LEU A 155 -29.28 16.59 -25.13
N ARG A 156 -28.30 17.50 -25.02
CA ARG A 156 -28.29 18.52 -23.95
C ARG A 156 -29.44 19.48 -24.05
N GLN A 157 -29.83 19.90 -25.27
CA GLN A 157 -31.01 20.76 -25.49
C GLN A 157 -32.31 20.10 -25.02
N ASN A 158 -32.36 18.76 -25.09
CA ASN A 158 -33.48 17.97 -24.59
C ASN A 158 -33.29 17.51 -23.13
N ASN A 159 -32.32 18.04 -22.43
CA ASN A 159 -31.98 17.69 -21.06
C ASN A 159 -31.80 16.19 -20.84
N THR A 160 -31.19 15.52 -21.81
CA THR A 160 -31.02 14.06 -21.85
C THR A 160 -29.57 13.69 -22.03
N GLN A 161 -29.13 12.59 -21.39
CA GLN A 161 -27.82 11.97 -21.58
C GLN A 161 -28.03 10.49 -21.89
N ILE A 162 -27.18 9.94 -22.75
CA ILE A 162 -27.15 8.50 -23.01
C ILE A 162 -26.11 7.90 -22.05
N PRO A 163 -26.48 6.87 -21.29
CA PRO A 163 -25.53 6.16 -20.47
C PRO A 163 -24.41 5.56 -21.33
N GLU A 164 -23.18 5.96 -21.03
CA GLU A 164 -21.96 5.43 -21.64
C GLU A 164 -21.41 4.26 -20.80
N GLY A 165 -20.49 3.52 -21.38
CA GLY A 165 -19.77 2.44 -20.72
C GLY A 165 -19.53 1.26 -21.67
N ASP A 166 -18.46 0.53 -21.44
CA ASP A 166 -18.12 -0.68 -22.20
C ASP A 166 -18.61 -1.92 -21.45
N THR A 167 -19.76 -2.47 -21.87
CA THR A 167 -20.34 -3.68 -21.26
C THR A 167 -19.39 -4.88 -21.35
N ALA A 168 -18.56 -4.98 -22.39
CA ALA A 168 -17.58 -6.06 -22.50
C ALA A 168 -16.44 -5.87 -21.51
N ALA A 169 -15.95 -4.64 -21.31
CA ALA A 169 -14.94 -4.34 -20.29
C ALA A 169 -15.50 -4.51 -18.87
N LEU A 170 -16.73 -4.05 -18.60
CA LEU A 170 -17.44 -4.31 -17.34
C LEU A 170 -17.57 -5.82 -17.07
N GLY A 171 -17.93 -6.61 -18.09
CA GLY A 171 -18.00 -8.07 -17.99
C GLY A 171 -16.65 -8.70 -17.67
N ARG A 172 -15.56 -8.22 -18.29
CA ARG A 172 -14.19 -8.66 -17.94
C ARG A 172 -13.82 -8.29 -16.50
N ALA A 173 -14.10 -7.07 -16.08
CA ALA A 173 -13.83 -6.63 -14.71
C ALA A 173 -14.61 -7.46 -13.67
N ALA A 174 -15.91 -7.70 -13.91
CA ALA A 174 -16.72 -8.56 -13.06
C ALA A 174 -16.16 -10.00 -12.98
N ALA A 175 -15.71 -10.53 -14.14
CA ALA A 175 -15.09 -11.85 -14.18
C ALA A 175 -13.74 -11.90 -13.45
N ALA A 176 -12.92 -10.83 -13.54
CA ALA A 176 -11.66 -10.72 -12.84
C ALA A 176 -11.85 -10.73 -11.32
N TRP A 177 -12.77 -9.92 -10.81
CA TRP A 177 -13.11 -9.91 -9.38
C TRP A 177 -13.68 -11.24 -8.91
N GLN A 178 -14.52 -11.89 -9.73
CA GLN A 178 -15.06 -13.22 -9.41
C GLN A 178 -13.94 -14.27 -9.38
N ALA A 179 -13.05 -14.27 -10.37
CA ALA A 179 -11.93 -15.21 -10.41
C ALA A 179 -11.00 -15.05 -9.20
N PHE A 180 -10.76 -13.81 -8.77
CA PHE A 180 -10.00 -13.52 -7.57
C PHE A 180 -10.75 -14.02 -6.31
N ALA A 181 -12.03 -13.75 -6.19
CA ALA A 181 -12.85 -14.23 -5.06
C ALA A 181 -12.91 -15.77 -4.97
N ASP A 182 -12.94 -16.45 -6.12
CA ASP A 182 -12.97 -17.93 -6.19
C ASP A 182 -11.58 -18.55 -6.05
N HIS A 183 -10.52 -17.76 -6.20
CA HIS A 183 -9.16 -18.25 -6.01
C HIS A 183 -8.98 -18.79 -4.59
N ASN A 184 -8.16 -19.83 -4.44
CA ASN A 184 -7.93 -20.52 -3.16
C ASN A 184 -7.41 -19.58 -2.05
N ALA A 185 -6.73 -18.48 -2.40
CA ALA A 185 -6.33 -17.45 -1.46
C ALA A 185 -7.54 -16.86 -0.70
N CYS A 186 -8.60 -16.51 -1.43
CA CYS A 186 -9.80 -15.89 -0.85
C CYS A 186 -10.80 -16.94 -0.34
N SER A 187 -11.06 -17.99 -1.14
CA SER A 187 -12.09 -18.99 -0.81
C SER A 187 -11.67 -19.97 0.28
N GLY A 188 -10.35 -20.19 0.46
CA GLY A 188 -9.80 -21.16 1.41
C GLY A 188 -9.03 -20.56 2.58
N GLY A 189 -8.63 -19.29 2.52
CA GLY A 189 -7.76 -18.63 3.50
C GLY A 189 -8.28 -18.71 4.92
N GLY A 190 -9.53 -18.31 5.12
CA GLY A 190 -10.16 -18.38 6.44
C GLY A 190 -10.18 -19.79 7.04
N SER A 191 -10.41 -20.82 6.23
CA SER A 191 -10.39 -22.22 6.71
C SER A 191 -8.98 -22.68 7.07
N ARG A 192 -7.95 -22.28 6.32
CA ARG A 192 -6.56 -22.62 6.65
C ARG A 192 -6.13 -21.96 7.96
N LEU A 193 -6.45 -20.69 8.15
CA LEU A 193 -6.18 -19.98 9.39
C LEU A 193 -6.96 -20.56 10.58
N GLN A 194 -8.21 -21.01 10.37
CA GLN A 194 -8.94 -21.73 11.41
C GLN A 194 -8.25 -23.05 11.81
N ASN A 195 -7.62 -23.75 10.86
CA ASN A 195 -6.83 -24.94 11.17
C ASN A 195 -5.58 -24.59 12.00
N LEU A 196 -4.93 -23.45 11.75
CA LEU A 196 -3.79 -22.97 12.56
C LEU A 196 -4.23 -22.66 13.99
N ILE A 197 -5.40 -22.01 14.18
CA ILE A 197 -5.99 -21.79 15.50
C ILE A 197 -6.18 -23.14 16.22
N GLY A 198 -6.68 -24.15 15.52
CA GLY A 198 -6.81 -25.49 16.06
C GLY A 198 -5.49 -26.15 16.44
N THR A 199 -4.45 -25.97 15.61
CA THR A 199 -3.09 -26.49 15.86
C THR A 199 -2.44 -25.81 17.06
N PHE A 200 -2.59 -24.49 17.20
CA PHE A 200 -2.01 -23.72 18.29
C PHE A 200 -2.82 -23.81 19.60
N GLY A 201 -4.10 -24.10 19.54
CA GLY A 201 -5.03 -24.16 20.69
C GLY A 201 -4.59 -24.99 21.89
N PRO A 202 -3.84 -26.11 21.75
CA PRO A 202 -3.30 -26.87 22.88
C PRO A 202 -2.12 -26.21 23.61
N VAL A 203 -1.45 -25.20 23.03
CA VAL A 203 -0.29 -24.52 23.63
C VAL A 203 -0.70 -23.80 24.89
N ARG A 204 0.14 -23.89 25.93
CA ARG A 204 -0.09 -23.30 27.25
C ARG A 204 1.12 -22.47 27.67
N THR A 205 1.41 -21.42 26.91
CA THR A 205 2.43 -20.40 27.20
C THR A 205 1.75 -19.10 27.57
N PRO A 206 2.43 -18.16 28.24
CA PRO A 206 1.83 -16.87 28.59
C PRO A 206 1.28 -16.10 27.38
N GLU A 207 1.97 -16.14 26.25
CA GLU A 207 1.60 -15.46 25.01
C GLU A 207 0.57 -16.23 24.13
N ALA A 208 0.23 -17.46 24.50
CA ALA A 208 -0.68 -18.28 23.67
C ALA A 208 -2.08 -17.67 23.48
N PRO A 209 -2.70 -17.01 24.47
CA PRO A 209 -3.97 -16.32 24.26
C PRO A 209 -3.88 -15.24 23.16
N ASP A 210 -2.86 -14.39 23.21
CA ASP A 210 -2.66 -13.28 22.28
C ASP A 210 -2.40 -13.81 20.86
N ILE A 211 -1.60 -14.86 20.70
CA ILE A 211 -1.36 -15.52 19.42
C ILE A 211 -2.66 -16.10 18.84
N LEU A 212 -3.54 -16.65 19.65
CA LEU A 212 -4.84 -17.18 19.20
C LEU A 212 -5.79 -16.07 18.77
N ASP A 213 -5.76 -14.94 19.47
CA ASP A 213 -6.54 -13.75 19.10
C ASP A 213 -6.02 -13.17 17.78
N ASP A 214 -4.73 -13.04 17.59
CA ASP A 214 -4.10 -12.58 16.36
C ASP A 214 -4.40 -13.50 15.16
N LEU A 215 -4.33 -14.82 15.34
CA LEU A 215 -4.74 -15.78 14.31
C LEU A 215 -6.23 -15.65 13.95
N THR A 216 -7.06 -15.30 14.93
CA THR A 216 -8.49 -15.05 14.73
C THR A 216 -8.72 -13.80 13.89
N ILE A 217 -8.00 -12.72 14.17
CA ILE A 217 -7.99 -11.48 13.38
C ILE A 217 -7.61 -11.76 11.93
N LEU A 218 -6.51 -12.49 11.70
CA LEU A 218 -6.07 -12.86 10.35
C LEU A 218 -7.13 -13.72 9.61
N ARG A 219 -7.77 -14.68 10.31
CA ARG A 219 -8.86 -15.47 9.74
C ARG A 219 -10.04 -14.60 9.28
N ASP A 220 -10.44 -13.68 10.12
CA ASP A 220 -11.57 -12.79 9.85
C ASP A 220 -11.23 -11.82 8.71
N GLY A 221 -9.98 -11.33 8.65
CA GLY A 221 -9.45 -10.58 7.52
C GLY A 221 -9.51 -11.35 6.21
N ALA A 222 -9.09 -12.61 6.18
CA ALA A 222 -9.19 -13.46 4.99
C ALA A 222 -10.64 -13.59 4.49
N ASN A 223 -11.59 -13.83 5.41
CA ASN A 223 -13.01 -13.95 5.08
C ASN A 223 -13.56 -12.64 4.51
N ALA A 224 -13.17 -11.51 5.08
CA ALA A 224 -13.65 -10.20 4.67
C ALA A 224 -13.08 -9.79 3.29
N VAL A 225 -11.79 -10.06 3.02
CA VAL A 225 -11.18 -9.90 1.69
C VAL A 225 -11.95 -10.70 0.64
N GLY A 226 -12.24 -11.97 0.91
CA GLY A 226 -13.03 -12.81 0.00
C GLY A 226 -14.45 -12.29 -0.23
N ALA A 227 -15.11 -11.79 0.83
CA ALA A 227 -16.43 -11.21 0.74
C ALA A 227 -16.45 -9.89 -0.05
N ALA A 228 -15.44 -9.02 0.14
CA ALA A 228 -15.28 -7.78 -0.61
C ALA A 228 -15.08 -8.05 -2.11
N ALA A 229 -14.20 -9.00 -2.47
CA ALA A 229 -13.99 -9.40 -3.87
C ALA A 229 -15.28 -9.89 -4.55
N LYS A 230 -16.09 -10.70 -3.87
CA LYS A 230 -17.42 -11.10 -4.36
C LYS A 230 -18.38 -9.92 -4.50
N GLY A 231 -18.31 -8.97 -3.57
CA GLY A 231 -19.06 -7.73 -3.64
C GLY A 231 -18.74 -6.93 -4.90
N PHE A 232 -17.45 -6.76 -5.21
CA PHE A 232 -17.00 -6.11 -6.46
C PHE A 232 -17.52 -6.82 -7.69
N ALA A 233 -17.37 -8.16 -7.76
CA ALA A 233 -17.90 -8.93 -8.90
C ALA A 233 -19.40 -8.69 -9.10
N THR A 234 -20.16 -8.65 -8.01
CA THR A 234 -21.63 -8.41 -8.05
C THR A 234 -21.96 -6.98 -8.47
N ALA A 235 -21.29 -5.98 -7.89
CA ALA A 235 -21.52 -4.56 -8.20
C ALA A 235 -21.21 -4.22 -9.68
N VAL A 236 -20.06 -4.70 -10.19
CA VAL A 236 -19.66 -4.48 -11.59
C VAL A 236 -20.58 -5.26 -12.54
N ARG A 237 -20.97 -6.48 -12.20
CA ARG A 237 -21.93 -7.27 -12.99
C ARG A 237 -23.31 -6.61 -13.03
N GLY A 238 -23.75 -6.01 -11.92
CA GLY A 238 -24.99 -5.24 -11.86
C GLY A 238 -24.98 -4.06 -12.83
N PHE A 239 -23.86 -3.32 -12.88
CA PHE A 239 -23.71 -2.22 -13.84
C PHE A 239 -23.71 -2.72 -15.30
N GLU A 240 -22.92 -3.76 -15.61
CA GLU A 240 -22.90 -4.40 -16.95
C GLU A 240 -24.31 -4.78 -17.42
N THR A 241 -25.03 -5.54 -16.58
CA THR A 241 -26.36 -6.06 -16.94
C THR A 241 -27.36 -4.94 -17.11
N GLY A 242 -27.42 -3.98 -16.16
CA GLY A 242 -28.34 -2.86 -16.26
C GLY A 242 -28.09 -1.98 -17.48
N LEU A 243 -26.81 -1.76 -17.85
CA LEU A 243 -26.45 -1.02 -19.05
C LEU A 243 -26.83 -1.78 -20.33
N ALA A 244 -26.60 -3.10 -20.36
CA ALA A 244 -27.00 -3.94 -21.50
C ALA A 244 -28.51 -3.98 -21.67
N ASP A 245 -29.29 -4.14 -20.59
CA ASP A 245 -30.73 -4.14 -20.59
C ASP A 245 -31.30 -2.80 -21.06
N PHE A 246 -30.74 -1.69 -20.55
CA PHE A 246 -31.11 -0.35 -20.99
C PHE A 246 -30.91 -0.16 -22.50
N ARG A 247 -29.75 -0.53 -23.04
CA ARG A 247 -29.43 -0.43 -24.47
C ARG A 247 -30.31 -1.32 -25.31
N SER A 248 -30.59 -2.53 -24.87
CA SER A 248 -31.51 -3.45 -25.53
C SER A 248 -32.91 -2.85 -25.64
N CYS A 249 -33.41 -2.22 -24.59
CA CYS A 249 -34.68 -1.56 -24.56
C CYS A 249 -34.72 -0.35 -25.50
N LEU A 250 -33.70 0.51 -25.49
CA LEU A 250 -33.59 1.65 -26.38
C LEU A 250 -33.55 1.22 -27.86
N SER A 251 -32.74 0.22 -28.19
CA SER A 251 -32.61 -0.28 -29.56
C SER A 251 -33.92 -0.85 -30.11
N GLY A 252 -34.76 -1.43 -29.26
CA GLY A 252 -36.10 -1.90 -29.62
C GLY A 252 -37.12 -0.79 -29.83
N THR A 253 -36.85 0.41 -29.33
CA THR A 253 -37.81 1.56 -29.38
C THR A 253 -37.46 2.55 -30.51
N VAL A 254 -36.18 2.65 -30.88
CA VAL A 254 -35.67 3.63 -31.83
C VAL A 254 -35.43 2.95 -33.20
N PRO A 255 -36.08 3.38 -34.31
CA PRO A 255 -35.95 2.70 -35.57
C PRO A 255 -34.69 3.08 -36.36
N GLY A 256 -34.29 2.19 -37.30
CA GLY A 256 -33.22 2.44 -38.27
C GLY A 256 -31.81 2.55 -37.69
N ALA A 257 -30.97 3.36 -38.32
CA ALA A 257 -29.57 3.52 -37.91
C ALA A 257 -29.39 4.04 -36.48
N PHE A 258 -30.41 4.67 -35.91
CA PHE A 258 -30.39 5.14 -34.52
C PHE A 258 -30.65 4.02 -33.51
N SER A 259 -31.21 2.88 -33.91
CA SER A 259 -31.30 1.69 -33.09
C SER A 259 -29.91 1.18 -32.70
N ASP A 260 -29.00 1.08 -33.69
CA ASP A 260 -27.62 0.64 -33.46
C ASP A 260 -26.85 1.68 -32.64
N ALA A 261 -27.09 2.97 -32.90
CA ALA A 261 -26.50 4.06 -32.12
C ALA A 261 -26.97 4.09 -30.66
N ALA A 262 -28.24 3.73 -30.41
CA ALA A 262 -28.78 3.63 -29.05
C ALA A 262 -28.14 2.50 -28.24
N ALA A 263 -27.65 1.46 -28.92
CA ALA A 263 -26.93 0.34 -28.30
C ALA A 263 -25.41 0.57 -28.17
N ALA A 264 -24.89 1.68 -28.74
CA ALA A 264 -23.45 1.95 -28.74
C ALA A 264 -22.87 2.19 -27.36
N ALA A 265 -21.60 1.84 -27.18
CA ALA A 265 -20.89 1.97 -25.93
C ALA A 265 -20.58 3.42 -25.52
N SER A 266 -20.59 4.34 -26.52
CA SER A 266 -20.37 5.76 -26.29
C SER A 266 -21.05 6.61 -27.34
N ILE A 267 -21.18 7.91 -27.07
CA ILE A 267 -21.68 8.88 -28.07
C ILE A 267 -20.80 8.91 -29.34
N LEU A 268 -19.50 8.66 -29.19
CA LEU A 268 -18.58 8.57 -30.33
C LEU A 268 -18.86 7.34 -31.19
N ASP A 269 -19.09 6.20 -30.58
CA ASP A 269 -19.44 4.97 -31.30
C ASP A 269 -20.81 5.12 -31.97
N ALA A 270 -21.76 5.76 -31.29
CA ALA A 270 -23.04 6.13 -31.86
C ALA A 270 -22.89 7.04 -33.12
N ALA A 271 -22.05 8.05 -33.04
CA ALA A 271 -21.77 8.95 -34.16
C ALA A 271 -21.09 8.22 -35.33
N VAL A 272 -20.19 7.27 -35.06
CA VAL A 272 -19.57 6.43 -36.09
C VAL A 272 -20.61 5.54 -36.79
N LEU A 273 -21.47 4.88 -36.02
CA LEU A 273 -22.53 4.03 -36.55
C LEU A 273 -23.51 4.82 -37.42
N ILE A 274 -23.93 6.02 -36.99
CA ILE A 274 -24.79 6.93 -37.78
C ILE A 274 -24.06 7.37 -39.04
N ALA A 275 -22.78 7.75 -38.96
CA ALA A 275 -21.99 8.16 -40.11
C ALA A 275 -21.84 7.03 -41.16
N CYS A 276 -21.67 5.80 -40.71
CA CYS A 276 -21.56 4.62 -41.58
C CYS A 276 -22.89 4.23 -42.26
N SER A 277 -24.03 4.62 -41.68
CA SER A 277 -25.35 4.34 -42.29
C SER A 277 -25.63 5.11 -43.57
N GLY A 278 -24.85 6.15 -43.90
CA GLY A 278 -25.00 6.99 -45.08
C GLY A 278 -26.15 8.01 -45.03
N GLU A 279 -26.93 8.04 -43.95
CA GLU A 279 -28.08 8.94 -43.78
C GLU A 279 -27.72 10.23 -43.02
N VAL A 280 -26.63 10.88 -43.39
CA VAL A 280 -26.08 12.00 -42.62
C VAL A 280 -26.54 13.35 -43.18
N SER A 281 -27.74 13.80 -42.81
CA SER A 281 -28.12 15.21 -42.92
C SER A 281 -28.26 15.83 -41.52
N THR A 282 -28.06 17.15 -41.42
CA THR A 282 -28.25 17.88 -40.14
C THR A 282 -29.67 17.65 -39.58
N GLU A 283 -30.65 17.53 -40.43
CA GLU A 283 -32.05 17.31 -40.07
C GLU A 283 -32.30 15.87 -39.60
N SER A 284 -31.68 14.86 -40.23
CA SER A 284 -31.81 13.47 -39.80
C SER A 284 -31.12 13.25 -38.45
N VAL A 285 -29.97 13.87 -38.21
CA VAL A 285 -29.28 13.82 -36.92
C VAL A 285 -30.09 14.49 -35.82
N ARG A 286 -30.68 15.68 -36.10
CA ARG A 286 -31.53 16.37 -35.13
C ARG A 286 -32.78 15.56 -34.79
N THR A 287 -33.46 15.04 -35.81
CA THR A 287 -34.65 14.21 -35.61
C THR A 287 -34.33 12.91 -34.88
N GLY A 288 -33.22 12.26 -35.21
CA GLY A 288 -32.75 11.05 -34.56
C GLY A 288 -32.33 11.31 -33.10
N ALA A 289 -31.61 12.38 -32.84
CA ALA A 289 -31.23 12.78 -31.48
C ALA A 289 -32.47 13.14 -30.65
N ALA A 290 -33.45 13.83 -31.21
CA ALA A 290 -34.72 14.12 -30.52
C ALA A 290 -35.53 12.84 -30.25
N THR A 291 -35.55 11.89 -31.18
CA THR A 291 -36.19 10.58 -31.00
C THR A 291 -35.47 9.77 -29.90
N LEU A 292 -34.15 9.76 -29.92
CA LEU A 292 -33.32 9.11 -28.90
C LEU A 292 -33.56 9.76 -27.54
N ALA A 293 -33.56 11.10 -27.47
CA ALA A 293 -33.84 11.85 -26.25
C ALA A 293 -35.25 11.56 -25.72
N GLY A 294 -36.23 11.47 -26.59
CA GLY A 294 -37.60 11.09 -26.25
C GLY A 294 -37.69 9.65 -25.71
N ALA A 295 -36.98 8.73 -26.34
CA ALA A 295 -36.91 7.35 -25.87
C ALA A 295 -36.24 7.23 -24.52
N VAL A 296 -35.11 7.92 -24.28
CA VAL A 296 -34.42 7.95 -23.00
C VAL A 296 -35.28 8.59 -21.90
N SER A 297 -35.95 9.71 -22.22
CA SER A 297 -36.83 10.40 -21.27
C SER A 297 -38.14 9.66 -20.99
N GLY A 298 -38.63 8.89 -21.98
CA GLY A 298 -39.83 8.07 -21.86
C GLY A 298 -39.59 6.72 -21.14
N HIS A 299 -38.32 6.31 -21.05
CA HIS A 299 -37.92 5.16 -20.27
C HIS A 299 -37.53 5.61 -18.86
N ASP A 300 -38.35 5.24 -17.91
CA ASP A 300 -37.96 5.29 -16.53
C ASP A 300 -36.77 4.31 -16.35
N LEU A 301 -35.55 4.83 -16.20
CA LEU A 301 -34.35 4.04 -15.94
C LEU A 301 -34.57 3.09 -14.76
N TYR A 302 -35.41 3.50 -13.81
CA TYR A 302 -35.82 2.65 -12.68
C TYR A 302 -36.69 1.46 -13.12
N ALA A 303 -37.53 1.64 -14.13
CA ALA A 303 -38.39 0.55 -14.63
C ALA A 303 -37.61 -0.46 -15.47
N VAL A 304 -36.60 0.00 -16.23
CA VAL A 304 -35.77 -0.86 -17.10
C VAL A 304 -34.80 -1.71 -16.30
N THR A 305 -34.20 -1.15 -15.27
CA THR A 305 -33.18 -1.83 -14.46
C THR A 305 -33.76 -2.62 -13.30
N ALA A 306 -35.08 -2.50 -13.02
CA ALA A 306 -35.75 -3.04 -11.83
C ALA A 306 -35.03 -2.71 -10.51
N GLN A 307 -34.11 -1.76 -10.53
CA GLN A 307 -33.29 -1.35 -9.39
C GLN A 307 -33.53 0.12 -9.08
N PRO A 308 -33.75 0.50 -7.82
CA PRO A 308 -34.01 1.90 -7.44
C PRO A 308 -32.80 2.82 -7.61
N HIS A 309 -31.60 2.28 -7.83
CA HIS A 309 -30.34 3.04 -7.89
C HIS A 309 -29.41 2.52 -8.98
N PHE A 310 -29.67 2.85 -10.25
CA PHE A 310 -28.77 2.48 -11.33
C PHE A 310 -27.91 3.70 -11.75
N PRO A 311 -26.55 3.54 -11.88
CA PRO A 311 -25.76 2.40 -11.41
C PRO A 311 -25.73 2.33 -9.88
N ASP A 312 -25.80 1.11 -9.31
CA ASP A 312 -25.91 0.89 -7.87
C ASP A 312 -24.58 1.24 -7.16
N THR A 313 -24.54 2.39 -6.52
CA THR A 313 -23.42 2.81 -5.65
C THR A 313 -23.54 2.27 -4.24
N ASP A 314 -24.71 1.83 -3.80
CA ASP A 314 -24.92 1.30 -2.44
C ASP A 314 -24.19 -0.03 -2.27
N ALA A 315 -24.09 -0.83 -3.34
CA ALA A 315 -23.30 -2.05 -3.33
C ALA A 315 -21.81 -1.75 -3.08
N LEU A 316 -21.25 -0.70 -3.69
CA LEU A 316 -19.87 -0.25 -3.48
C LEU A 316 -19.70 0.32 -2.06
N SER A 317 -20.63 1.11 -1.58
CA SER A 317 -20.61 1.64 -0.20
C SER A 317 -20.67 0.52 0.85
N THR A 318 -21.39 -0.57 0.59
CA THR A 318 -21.42 -1.75 1.45
C THR A 318 -20.05 -2.45 1.50
N ILE A 319 -19.36 -2.54 0.36
CA ILE A 319 -17.99 -3.08 0.31
C ILE A 319 -17.06 -2.17 1.11
N GLN A 320 -17.16 -0.85 0.91
CA GLN A 320 -16.37 0.13 1.64
C GLN A 320 -16.51 -0.02 3.16
N ALA A 321 -17.75 -0.10 3.67
CA ALA A 321 -17.98 -0.26 5.10
C ALA A 321 -17.31 -1.54 5.67
N LYS A 322 -17.32 -2.63 4.90
CA LYS A 322 -16.62 -3.87 5.29
C LYS A 322 -15.10 -3.73 5.26
N LEU A 323 -14.54 -3.02 4.28
CA LEU A 323 -13.10 -2.76 4.20
C LEU A 323 -12.66 -1.84 5.34
N GLU A 324 -13.48 -0.83 5.69
CA GLU A 324 -13.22 0.05 6.83
C GLU A 324 -13.26 -0.70 8.16
N GLU A 325 -14.17 -1.65 8.33
CA GLU A 325 -14.21 -2.51 9.50
C GLU A 325 -12.92 -3.35 9.65
N ILE A 326 -12.32 -3.77 8.54
CA ILE A 326 -11.03 -4.47 8.53
C ILE A 326 -9.87 -3.50 8.78
N ALA A 327 -9.86 -2.35 8.10
CA ALA A 327 -8.78 -1.38 8.16
C ALA A 327 -8.76 -0.57 9.49
N GLN A 328 -9.91 -0.38 10.13
CA GLN A 328 -10.00 0.22 11.47
C GLN A 328 -9.75 -0.80 12.58
N SER A 329 -9.53 -2.05 12.23
CA SER A 329 -9.41 -3.14 13.15
C SER A 329 -7.96 -3.64 13.21
N PRO A 330 -7.73 -4.58 14.08
CA PRO A 330 -6.51 -5.21 14.51
C PRO A 330 -5.51 -5.65 13.43
N ILE A 331 -5.82 -5.62 12.11
CA ILE A 331 -4.87 -6.08 11.07
C ILE A 331 -3.69 -5.11 10.91
N ASP A 332 -3.97 -3.80 10.85
CA ASP A 332 -2.90 -2.79 10.81
C ASP A 332 -2.15 -2.75 12.14
N GLU A 333 -2.88 -2.87 13.25
CA GLU A 333 -2.32 -3.03 14.59
C GLU A 333 -1.41 -4.26 14.67
N LEU A 334 -1.86 -5.41 14.18
CA LEU A 334 -1.07 -6.64 14.16
C LEU A 334 0.19 -6.51 13.30
N ALA A 335 0.07 -5.89 12.11
CA ALA A 335 1.21 -5.61 11.25
C ALA A 335 2.21 -4.67 11.95
N ASN A 336 1.75 -3.70 12.72
CA ASN A 336 2.57 -2.76 13.47
C ASN A 336 3.21 -3.40 14.71
N ARG A 337 2.46 -4.09 15.57
CA ARG A 337 2.99 -4.79 16.75
C ARG A 337 4.13 -5.73 16.40
N ALA A 338 4.00 -6.41 15.28
CA ALA A 338 5.03 -7.31 14.83
C ALA A 338 6.34 -6.59 14.49
N THR A 339 6.30 -5.32 14.07
CA THR A 339 7.52 -4.53 13.83
C THR A 339 8.24 -4.18 15.12
N TRP A 340 7.54 -4.01 16.25
CA TRP A 340 8.10 -3.72 17.55
C TRP A 340 8.82 -4.92 18.17
N ASN A 341 8.41 -6.13 17.81
CA ASN A 341 8.98 -7.38 18.32
C ASN A 341 9.98 -8.03 17.36
N SER A 342 10.21 -7.44 16.17
CA SER A 342 11.23 -7.91 15.25
C SER A 342 12.62 -7.57 15.81
N GLY A 343 13.51 -8.54 15.82
CA GLY A 343 14.90 -8.31 16.20
C GLY A 343 15.59 -7.30 15.29
N PRO A 344 16.79 -6.81 15.66
CA PRO A 344 17.50 -5.81 14.87
C PRO A 344 17.78 -6.31 13.46
N VAL A 345 17.37 -5.54 12.47
CA VAL A 345 17.68 -5.79 11.05
C VAL A 345 19.17 -5.57 10.82
N ARG A 346 19.82 -6.52 10.15
CA ARG A 346 21.21 -6.42 9.76
C ARG A 346 21.39 -6.49 8.26
N CYS A 347 22.17 -5.57 7.72
CA CYS A 347 22.52 -5.59 6.31
C CYS A 347 23.94 -6.16 6.13
N THR A 348 24.08 -7.08 5.17
CA THR A 348 25.37 -7.68 4.80
C THR A 348 25.67 -7.40 3.33
N PRO A 349 26.93 -7.11 2.96
CA PRO A 349 27.29 -6.94 1.56
C PRO A 349 26.91 -8.17 0.73
N LYS A 350 26.33 -7.94 -0.43
CA LYS A 350 26.17 -9.00 -1.43
C LYS A 350 27.56 -9.43 -1.96
N PRO A 351 27.74 -10.67 -2.44
CA PRO A 351 28.96 -11.05 -3.14
C PRO A 351 29.30 -10.03 -4.25
N GLU A 352 30.58 -9.74 -4.46
CA GLU A 352 31.03 -8.72 -5.44
C GLU A 352 30.39 -8.84 -6.83
N VAL A 353 30.12 -10.08 -7.27
CA VAL A 353 29.44 -10.37 -8.56
C VAL A 353 27.96 -9.92 -8.56
N GLN A 354 27.36 -9.69 -7.38
CA GLN A 354 25.96 -9.28 -7.22
C GLN A 354 25.82 -7.84 -6.70
N GLN A 355 26.93 -7.16 -6.41
CA GLN A 355 26.87 -5.75 -6.00
C GLN A 355 26.64 -4.88 -7.24
N ASP A 356 25.49 -4.24 -7.29
CA ASP A 356 25.16 -3.26 -8.31
C ASP A 356 24.99 -1.89 -7.64
N PHE A 357 26.02 -1.06 -7.76
CA PHE A 357 25.95 0.32 -7.29
C PHE A 357 25.45 1.26 -8.40
N GLY A 358 25.15 0.75 -9.59
CA GLY A 358 24.80 1.57 -10.74
C GLY A 358 25.81 2.68 -10.99
N ASP A 359 25.32 3.85 -11.39
CA ASP A 359 26.10 5.09 -11.55
C ASP A 359 26.20 5.90 -10.23
N ALA A 360 26.12 5.23 -9.07
CA ALA A 360 26.16 5.91 -7.78
C ALA A 360 27.46 6.70 -7.59
N ASP A 361 27.33 7.93 -7.17
CA ASP A 361 28.39 8.80 -6.71
C ASP A 361 29.15 8.17 -5.53
N ASP A 362 30.47 8.34 -5.48
CA ASP A 362 31.31 7.78 -4.40
C ASP A 362 30.87 8.23 -3.01
N ARG A 363 30.29 9.40 -2.90
CA ARG A 363 29.73 9.93 -1.65
C ARG A 363 28.48 9.18 -1.22
N VAL A 364 27.58 8.88 -2.16
CA VAL A 364 26.37 8.07 -1.89
C VAL A 364 26.78 6.65 -1.48
N LYS A 365 27.78 6.06 -2.14
CA LYS A 365 28.34 4.76 -1.73
C LYS A 365 28.89 4.77 -0.32
N ALA A 366 29.63 5.83 0.05
CA ALA A 366 30.13 6.00 1.41
C ALA A 366 28.98 6.10 2.43
N TRP A 367 27.92 6.84 2.14
CA TRP A 367 26.74 6.93 3.01
C TRP A 367 26.03 5.59 3.20
N MET A 368 25.91 4.80 2.13
CA MET A 368 25.37 3.44 2.24
C MET A 368 26.21 2.55 3.14
N GLN A 369 27.55 2.61 2.99
CA GLN A 369 28.48 1.85 3.81
C GLN A 369 28.40 2.26 5.28
N ASP A 370 28.42 3.56 5.55
CA ASP A 370 28.31 4.11 6.91
C ASP A 370 26.98 3.76 7.57
N ALA A 371 25.86 3.87 6.83
CA ALA A 371 24.55 3.49 7.34
C ALA A 371 24.48 2.00 7.71
N VAL A 372 25.06 1.13 6.87
CA VAL A 372 25.11 -0.31 7.13
C VAL A 372 26.06 -0.61 8.31
N GLU A 373 27.24 0.02 8.37
CA GLU A 373 28.19 -0.18 9.47
C GLU A 373 27.58 0.23 10.80
N TYR A 374 27.10 1.48 10.88
CA TYR A 374 26.61 2.03 12.16
C TYR A 374 25.21 1.53 12.53
N GLY A 375 24.35 1.28 11.54
CA GLY A 375 23.07 0.61 11.78
C GLY A 375 23.25 -0.80 12.36
N ASN A 376 24.08 -1.63 11.73
CA ASN A 376 24.40 -2.96 12.24
C ASN A 376 25.05 -2.92 13.63
N LYS A 377 25.89 -1.92 13.90
CA LYS A 377 26.58 -1.75 15.18
C LYS A 377 25.63 -1.37 16.29
N THR A 378 24.67 -0.53 16.01
CA THR A 378 23.70 0.00 16.98
C THR A 378 22.44 -0.86 17.12
N GLY A 379 22.18 -1.76 16.18
CA GLY A 379 20.94 -2.53 16.09
C GLY A 379 19.80 -1.79 15.35
N VAL A 380 20.03 -0.56 14.90
CA VAL A 380 19.06 0.22 14.12
C VAL A 380 19.06 -0.26 12.68
N ASP A 381 17.88 -0.39 12.07
CA ASP A 381 17.77 -0.76 10.66
C ASP A 381 18.54 0.23 9.76
N PRO A 382 19.53 -0.21 8.98
CA PRO A 382 20.29 0.68 8.08
C PRO A 382 19.42 1.46 7.09
N ARG A 383 18.27 0.91 6.70
CA ARG A 383 17.29 1.61 5.85
C ARG A 383 16.67 2.79 6.58
N LEU A 384 16.39 2.64 7.88
CA LEU A 384 15.90 3.75 8.72
C LEU A 384 16.95 4.86 8.84
N VAL A 385 18.23 4.49 9.02
CA VAL A 385 19.32 5.47 9.06
C VAL A 385 19.36 6.31 7.79
N LEU A 386 19.29 5.67 6.61
CA LEU A 386 19.26 6.38 5.32
C LEU A 386 17.97 7.18 5.12
N THR A 387 16.82 6.66 5.53
CA THR A 387 15.53 7.35 5.41
C THR A 387 15.52 8.64 6.23
N VAL A 388 15.96 8.59 7.48
CA VAL A 388 16.04 9.77 8.35
C VAL A 388 17.11 10.73 7.83
N LEU A 389 18.25 10.22 7.36
CA LEU A 389 19.27 11.04 6.72
C LEU A 389 18.71 11.83 5.53
N TYR A 390 17.91 11.19 4.70
CA TYR A 390 17.27 11.83 3.57
C TYR A 390 16.21 12.86 4.01
N ASN A 391 15.41 12.54 5.03
CA ASN A 391 14.44 13.46 5.59
C ASN A 391 15.11 14.75 6.10
N GLU A 392 16.14 14.62 6.92
CA GLU A 392 16.83 15.76 7.53
C GLU A 392 17.64 16.56 6.51
N GLY A 393 18.26 15.88 5.56
CA GLY A 393 19.02 16.52 4.49
C GLY A 393 18.14 17.28 3.50
N ALA A 394 16.98 16.72 3.15
CA ALA A 394 16.04 17.35 2.23
C ALA A 394 15.37 18.60 2.81
N LEU A 395 15.09 18.62 4.11
CA LEU A 395 14.54 19.79 4.81
C LEU A 395 15.49 21.01 4.77
N ARG A 396 16.79 20.77 4.48
CA ARG A 396 17.85 21.80 4.46
C ARG A 396 18.30 22.23 3.09
N SER A 397 17.89 21.54 2.04
CA SER A 397 18.24 21.94 0.68
C SER A 397 17.33 23.07 0.23
N ASP A 398 17.93 24.18 -0.29
CA ASP A 398 17.18 25.24 -0.98
C ASP A 398 16.66 24.79 -2.35
N SER A 399 17.13 23.65 -2.83
CA SER A 399 16.69 23.06 -4.09
C SER A 399 15.51 22.12 -3.80
N TRP A 400 14.41 22.37 -4.47
CA TRP A 400 13.34 21.39 -4.61
C TRP A 400 13.96 20.06 -5.05
N ILE A 401 13.96 19.08 -4.18
CA ILE A 401 14.16 17.70 -4.59
C ILE A 401 12.84 17.32 -5.25
N GLU A 402 12.87 17.11 -6.57
CA GLU A 402 11.65 16.78 -7.34
C GLU A 402 10.97 15.55 -6.72
N GLU A 403 9.68 15.69 -6.39
CA GLU A 403 8.85 14.63 -5.79
C GLU A 403 8.69 13.38 -6.69
N THR A 404 9.18 13.43 -7.93
CA THR A 404 9.05 12.38 -8.96
C THR A 404 10.36 11.70 -9.32
N ILE A 405 11.29 11.51 -8.37
CA ILE A 405 12.53 10.80 -8.66
C ILE A 405 12.27 9.29 -8.61
N SER A 406 12.30 8.65 -9.79
CA SER A 406 12.14 7.21 -9.92
C SER A 406 13.43 6.41 -9.65
N ASP A 407 14.60 7.08 -9.62
CA ASP A 407 15.89 6.48 -9.38
C ASP A 407 16.41 6.80 -7.97
N PRO A 408 16.58 5.80 -7.08
CA PRO A 408 17.07 5.99 -5.72
C PRO A 408 18.45 6.68 -5.65
N TYR A 409 19.33 6.37 -6.59
CA TYR A 409 20.66 6.99 -6.65
C TYR A 409 20.60 8.47 -7.00
N ASP A 410 19.69 8.86 -7.90
CA ASP A 410 19.50 10.28 -8.25
C ASP A 410 18.96 11.08 -7.08
N ALA A 411 18.07 10.50 -6.29
CA ALA A 411 17.55 11.12 -5.08
C ALA A 411 18.68 11.45 -4.08
N PHE A 412 19.53 10.48 -3.77
CA PHE A 412 20.65 10.67 -2.86
C PHE A 412 21.79 11.51 -3.50
N ARG A 413 21.99 11.46 -4.82
CA ARG A 413 22.94 12.32 -5.53
C ARG A 413 22.52 13.79 -5.46
N GLN A 414 21.23 14.10 -5.61
CA GLN A 414 20.73 15.45 -5.42
C GLN A 414 20.99 15.94 -3.99
N LEU A 415 20.74 15.10 -2.99
CA LEU A 415 21.06 15.40 -1.60
C LEU A 415 22.56 15.62 -1.39
N ALA A 416 23.42 14.79 -2.01
CA ALA A 416 24.88 14.91 -1.93
C ALA A 416 25.41 16.22 -2.53
N ASN A 417 24.76 16.74 -3.57
CA ASN A 417 25.14 17.96 -4.26
C ASN A 417 24.43 19.22 -3.72
N ALA A 418 23.45 19.08 -2.83
CA ALA A 418 22.71 20.20 -2.26
C ALA A 418 23.62 21.05 -1.35
N PRO A 419 23.57 22.40 -1.45
CA PRO A 419 24.28 23.27 -0.54
C PRO A 419 23.77 23.11 0.88
N ARG A 420 24.67 22.88 1.83
CA ARG A 420 24.32 22.71 3.24
C ARG A 420 24.10 24.05 3.91
N LYS A 421 22.90 24.28 4.42
CA LYS A 421 22.60 25.45 5.24
C LYS A 421 22.76 25.15 6.72
N LEU A 422 23.26 26.14 7.44
CA LEU A 422 23.08 26.23 8.88
C LEU A 422 21.62 26.66 9.12
N VAL A 423 20.84 25.85 9.78
CA VAL A 423 19.47 26.21 10.15
C VAL A 423 19.48 26.58 11.62
N ASP A 424 19.13 27.84 11.90
CA ASP A 424 18.76 28.31 13.23
C ASP A 424 17.23 28.37 13.26
N ASP A 425 16.61 27.39 13.91
CA ASP A 425 15.15 27.29 14.04
C ASP A 425 14.60 28.05 15.25
N GLY A 426 15.43 28.89 15.90
CA GLY A 426 15.09 29.61 17.11
C GLY A 426 15.09 28.77 18.39
N VAL A 427 15.33 27.46 18.27
CA VAL A 427 15.43 26.50 19.38
C VAL A 427 16.88 26.01 19.54
N GLY A 428 17.79 26.50 18.70
CA GLY A 428 19.24 26.20 18.66
C GLY A 428 19.70 25.78 17.28
N THR A 429 21.00 26.01 17.03
CA THR A 429 21.62 25.65 15.76
C THR A 429 21.80 24.13 15.68
N SER A 430 21.45 23.56 14.53
CA SER A 430 21.72 22.16 14.21
C SER A 430 22.77 22.06 13.11
N LEU A 431 23.61 21.02 13.13
CA LEU A 431 24.73 20.86 12.19
C LEU A 431 24.68 19.54 11.42
N GLY A 432 25.35 19.57 10.28
CA GLY A 432 25.67 18.41 9.46
C GLY A 432 24.47 17.84 8.69
N LEU A 433 24.72 16.73 8.02
CA LEU A 433 23.76 16.01 7.19
C LEU A 433 22.58 15.46 8.03
N ALA A 434 22.84 15.12 9.28
CA ALA A 434 21.86 14.55 10.21
C ALA A 434 21.07 15.58 11.03
N ASN A 435 21.23 16.88 10.76
CA ASN A 435 20.52 17.95 11.46
C ASN A 435 20.60 17.90 13.00
N MET A 436 21.76 17.56 13.56
CA MET A 436 21.92 17.28 14.96
C MET A 436 22.21 18.53 15.80
N LYS A 437 21.49 18.72 16.91
CA LYS A 437 21.73 19.77 17.89
C LYS A 437 22.92 19.45 18.79
N GLU A 438 23.59 20.48 19.33
CA GLU A 438 24.74 20.31 20.22
C GLU A 438 24.38 19.54 21.48
N ASP A 439 23.24 19.84 22.10
CA ASP A 439 22.77 19.17 23.30
C ASP A 439 22.52 17.66 23.07
N THR A 440 21.96 17.31 21.91
CA THR A 440 21.75 15.91 21.51
C THR A 440 23.10 15.20 21.35
N PHE A 441 24.05 15.85 20.67
CA PHE A 441 25.38 15.28 20.51
C PHE A 441 26.13 15.11 21.84
N ASN A 442 26.00 16.05 22.77
CA ASN A 442 26.58 15.96 24.09
C ASN A 442 25.98 14.77 24.88
N LYS A 443 24.67 14.54 24.78
CA LYS A 443 24.02 13.33 25.35
C LYS A 443 24.62 12.04 24.77
N LEU A 444 24.89 12.01 23.45
CA LEU A 444 25.53 10.84 22.82
C LEU A 444 26.94 10.60 23.37
N LYS A 445 27.73 11.65 23.61
CA LYS A 445 29.06 11.54 24.21
C LYS A 445 29.02 11.00 25.64
N GLU A 446 27.99 11.35 26.39
CA GLU A 446 27.80 10.84 27.77
C GLU A 446 27.41 9.35 27.75
N ILE A 447 26.53 8.92 26.84
CA ILE A 447 26.02 7.55 26.77
C ILE A 447 27.02 6.61 26.09
N TYR A 448 27.70 7.11 25.04
CA TYR A 448 28.65 6.34 24.21
C TYR A 448 30.04 6.98 24.20
N PRO A 449 30.70 7.12 25.35
CA PRO A 449 31.96 7.86 25.46
C PRO A 449 33.09 7.25 24.62
N GLU A 450 33.12 5.94 24.41
CA GLU A 450 34.15 5.28 23.59
C GLU A 450 33.98 5.59 22.10
N GLU A 451 32.76 5.82 21.65
CA GLU A 451 32.44 6.07 20.25
C GLU A 451 32.71 7.52 19.81
N PHE A 452 32.60 8.45 20.74
CA PHE A 452 32.71 9.89 20.47
C PHE A 452 33.84 10.57 21.24
N ALA A 453 34.84 9.79 21.71
CA ALA A 453 36.02 10.35 22.39
C ALA A 453 36.79 11.31 21.49
N GLY A 454 37.05 12.52 21.98
CA GLY A 454 37.82 13.54 21.24
C GLY A 454 37.07 14.19 20.07
N VAL A 455 35.82 13.80 19.82
CA VAL A 455 35.00 14.40 18.74
C VAL A 455 34.28 15.64 19.26
N SER A 456 34.31 16.71 18.48
CA SER A 456 33.49 17.91 18.73
C SER A 456 32.23 17.92 17.87
N TRP A 457 31.17 18.57 18.38
CA TRP A 457 29.93 18.73 17.62
C TRP A 457 30.13 19.41 16.27
N GLN A 458 31.05 20.39 16.16
CA GLN A 458 31.34 21.11 14.92
C GLN A 458 31.89 20.21 13.80
N GLN A 459 32.53 19.08 14.14
CA GLN A 459 33.03 18.13 13.14
C GLN A 459 31.90 17.45 12.35
N ILE A 460 30.69 17.32 12.92
CA ILE A 460 29.51 16.78 12.23
C ILE A 460 29.14 17.61 11.00
N ALA A 461 29.46 18.90 10.99
CA ALA A 461 29.14 19.79 9.85
C ALA A 461 29.93 19.45 8.58
N THR A 462 31.11 18.87 8.73
CA THR A 462 32.08 18.66 7.64
C THR A 462 32.42 17.19 7.39
N ASP A 463 32.06 16.31 8.32
CA ASP A 463 32.32 14.87 8.25
C ASP A 463 30.98 14.10 8.18
N ASP A 464 30.66 13.62 6.96
CA ASP A 464 29.42 12.89 6.70
C ASP A 464 29.35 11.56 7.44
N SER A 465 30.46 10.83 7.49
CA SER A 465 30.54 9.55 8.22
C SER A 465 30.26 9.76 9.70
N LEU A 466 30.81 10.81 10.28
CA LEU A 466 30.54 11.17 11.68
C LEU A 466 29.08 11.60 11.88
N ALA A 467 28.48 12.30 10.93
CA ALA A 467 27.08 12.69 10.99
C ALA A 467 26.15 11.45 10.94
N ILE A 468 26.43 10.49 10.05
CA ILE A 468 25.67 9.24 9.93
C ILE A 468 25.87 8.37 11.18
N LYS A 469 27.11 8.30 11.69
CA LYS A 469 27.39 7.63 12.97
C LYS A 469 26.55 8.22 14.11
N ALA A 470 26.58 9.53 14.25
CA ALA A 470 25.84 10.22 15.31
C ALA A 470 24.31 10.02 15.15
N LEU A 471 23.80 10.00 13.91
CA LEU A 471 22.41 9.69 13.61
C LEU A 471 22.03 8.27 14.08
N ALA A 472 22.78 7.25 13.68
CA ALA A 472 22.50 5.87 14.04
C ALA A 472 22.53 5.66 15.58
N PHE A 473 23.51 6.23 16.27
CA PHE A 473 23.60 6.17 17.73
C PHE A 473 22.50 6.98 18.42
N ASN A 474 21.99 8.06 17.82
CA ASN A 474 20.86 8.80 18.39
C ASN A 474 19.55 8.03 18.21
N LEU A 475 19.33 7.37 17.08
CA LEU A 475 18.20 6.47 16.90
C LEU A 475 18.22 5.34 17.94
N ALA A 476 19.40 4.71 18.14
CA ALA A 476 19.55 3.68 19.17
C ALA A 476 19.32 4.18 20.61
N ARG A 477 19.66 5.46 20.89
CA ARG A 477 19.36 6.09 22.19
C ARG A 477 17.85 6.30 22.40
N LEU A 478 17.13 6.51 21.31
CA LEU A 478 15.68 6.73 21.32
C LEU A 478 14.89 5.42 21.31
N GLU A 479 15.60 4.29 21.17
CA GLU A 479 15.03 2.96 21.24
C GLU A 479 14.41 2.73 22.62
N PRO A 480 13.12 2.39 22.75
CA PRO A 480 12.54 2.00 24.02
C PRO A 480 13.11 0.65 24.46
N ALA A 481 13.23 0.41 25.75
CA ALA A 481 13.75 -0.86 26.26
C ALA A 481 12.83 -2.04 25.89
N SER A 482 11.53 -1.79 25.77
CA SER A 482 10.53 -2.74 25.26
C SER A 482 9.35 -1.99 24.66
N ALA A 483 8.49 -2.69 23.90
CA ALA A 483 7.23 -2.13 23.43
C ALA A 483 6.30 -1.72 24.59
N GLU A 484 6.42 -2.39 25.75
CA GLU A 484 5.66 -2.07 26.97
C GLU A 484 6.02 -0.70 27.58
N ASP A 485 7.17 -0.14 27.22
CA ASP A 485 7.61 1.19 27.67
C ASP A 485 7.00 2.33 26.82
N VAL A 486 6.26 1.99 25.77
CA VAL A 486 5.61 2.92 24.84
C VAL A 486 4.10 2.86 25.04
N ASP A 487 3.42 4.01 24.92
CA ASP A 487 1.96 4.07 25.01
C ASP A 487 1.30 3.11 23.99
N ASP A 488 0.37 2.29 24.45
CA ASP A 488 -0.32 1.28 23.63
C ASP A 488 -0.89 1.87 22.34
N ASN A 489 -1.49 3.07 22.41
CA ASN A 489 -2.05 3.73 21.23
C ASN A 489 -0.98 4.12 20.19
N ILE A 490 0.28 4.30 20.58
CA ILE A 490 1.40 4.54 19.65
C ILE A 490 1.79 3.21 19.01
N VAL A 491 1.97 2.15 19.81
CA VAL A 491 2.31 0.81 19.34
C VAL A 491 1.25 0.29 18.37
N GLU A 492 -0.01 0.59 18.61
CA GLU A 492 -1.12 0.19 17.74
C GLU A 492 -1.16 0.91 16.39
N ARG A 493 -0.72 2.17 16.33
CA ARG A 493 -0.89 3.03 15.15
C ARG A 493 0.36 3.17 14.31
N TYR A 494 1.53 3.03 14.90
CA TYR A 494 2.80 3.32 14.24
C TYR A 494 3.74 2.13 14.34
N SER A 495 4.43 1.84 13.25
CA SER A 495 5.52 0.86 13.26
C SER A 495 6.67 1.37 14.11
N HIS A 496 7.49 0.45 14.58
CA HIS A 496 8.70 0.76 15.34
C HIS A 496 9.62 1.77 14.63
N ASN A 497 9.79 1.63 13.32
CA ASN A 497 10.59 2.55 12.52
C ASN A 497 9.96 3.95 12.40
N GLU A 498 8.64 4.04 12.30
CA GLU A 498 7.92 5.33 12.31
C GLU A 498 8.05 6.03 13.65
N TYR A 499 7.97 5.28 14.74
CA TYR A 499 8.20 5.80 16.09
C TYR A 499 9.61 6.35 16.27
N LEU A 500 10.64 5.60 15.85
CA LEU A 500 12.03 6.06 15.95
C LEU A 500 12.30 7.29 15.07
N ALA A 501 11.78 7.30 13.85
CA ALA A 501 11.89 8.46 12.97
C ALA A 501 11.22 9.69 13.57
N LEU A 502 10.00 9.54 14.10
CA LEU A 502 9.26 10.60 14.74
C LEU A 502 9.98 11.13 15.98
N SER A 503 10.49 10.23 16.83
CA SER A 503 11.27 10.56 18.04
C SER A 503 12.56 11.29 17.70
N TYR A 504 13.19 10.96 16.57
CA TYR A 504 14.38 11.66 16.09
C TYR A 504 14.08 13.12 15.71
N ASN A 505 13.01 13.35 14.97
CA ASN A 505 12.67 14.69 14.48
C ASN A 505 12.32 15.66 15.61
N ALA A 506 11.47 15.22 16.55
CA ALA A 506 11.19 16.00 17.75
C ALA A 506 10.52 15.16 18.84
N GLU A 507 11.12 15.08 20.01
CA GLU A 507 10.45 14.65 21.26
C GLU A 507 9.10 15.38 21.47
N LYS A 508 8.98 16.59 20.95
CA LYS A 508 7.76 17.40 20.94
C LYS A 508 6.53 16.74 20.27
N PHE A 509 6.73 15.92 19.25
CA PHE A 509 5.60 15.22 18.61
C PHE A 509 5.01 14.13 19.50
N LEU A 510 5.82 13.53 20.36
CA LEU A 510 5.38 12.59 21.37
C LEU A 510 4.66 13.31 22.53
N GLU A 511 5.12 14.53 22.89
CA GLU A 511 4.42 15.38 23.88
C GLU A 511 3.05 15.79 23.34
N GLU A 512 2.96 16.26 22.07
CA GLU A 512 1.69 16.61 21.41
C GLU A 512 0.75 15.40 21.34
N TYR A 513 1.27 14.19 21.13
CA TYR A 513 0.49 12.96 21.15
C TYR A 513 -0.13 12.70 22.53
N ASN A 514 0.66 12.79 23.59
CA ASN A 514 0.21 12.58 24.97
C ASN A 514 -0.89 13.58 25.39
N GLU A 515 -0.85 14.80 24.85
CA GLU A 515 -1.88 15.81 25.09
C GLU A 515 -3.17 15.59 24.28
N MET A 516 -3.05 15.11 23.04
CA MET A 516 -4.18 15.03 22.08
C MET A 516 -4.66 13.58 21.82
N GLY A 517 -3.97 12.57 22.30
CA GLY A 517 -4.23 11.16 21.99
C GLY A 517 -3.98 10.79 20.50
N LYS A 518 -3.25 11.65 19.76
CA LYS A 518 -2.85 11.43 18.37
C LYS A 518 -1.69 12.33 17.98
N VAL A 519 -0.87 11.89 17.06
CA VAL A 519 0.19 12.72 16.48
C VAL A 519 -0.41 13.92 15.74
N GLY A 520 0.11 15.12 15.98
CA GLY A 520 -0.33 16.33 15.31
C GLY A 520 0.00 16.35 13.81
N PRO A 521 -0.54 17.32 13.03
CA PRO A 521 -0.36 17.37 11.57
C PRO A 521 1.11 17.37 11.12
N ALA A 522 2.00 18.05 11.86
CA ALA A 522 3.42 18.10 11.54
C ALA A 522 4.12 16.75 11.72
N GLY A 523 3.80 16.03 12.79
CA GLY A 523 4.30 14.68 13.03
C GLY A 523 3.76 13.70 11.99
N GLN A 524 2.48 13.78 11.63
CA GLN A 524 1.89 12.94 10.59
C GLN A 524 2.55 13.19 9.22
N ASN A 525 2.84 14.43 8.87
CA ASN A 525 3.60 14.74 7.66
C ASN A 525 5.00 14.12 7.67
N TYR A 526 5.68 14.13 8.83
CA TYR A 526 7.01 13.52 8.93
C TYR A 526 6.94 12.00 8.77
N ILE A 527 5.92 11.34 9.32
CA ILE A 527 5.67 9.91 9.12
C ILE A 527 5.40 9.60 7.64
N ASN A 528 4.54 10.38 6.99
CA ASN A 528 4.25 10.20 5.58
C ASN A 528 5.52 10.33 4.72
N MET A 529 6.34 11.35 4.97
CA MET A 529 7.65 11.52 4.32
C MET A 529 8.58 10.31 4.60
N THR A 530 8.58 9.79 5.81
CA THR A 530 9.38 8.63 6.19
C THR A 530 8.96 7.41 5.38
N ASN A 531 7.66 7.15 5.26
CA ASN A 531 7.13 6.00 4.52
C ASN A 531 7.42 6.10 3.01
N GLU A 532 7.26 7.27 2.41
CA GLU A 532 7.61 7.51 1.01
C GLU A 532 9.11 7.29 0.73
N ARG A 533 9.97 7.78 1.62
CA ARG A 533 11.43 7.73 1.46
C ARG A 533 12.05 6.40 1.90
N TRP A 534 11.32 5.63 2.70
CA TRP A 534 11.71 4.28 3.06
C TRP A 534 11.99 3.41 1.84
N LYS A 535 11.10 3.48 0.85
CA LYS A 535 11.27 2.73 -0.40
C LYS A 535 12.55 3.14 -1.15
N ILE A 536 12.86 4.44 -1.17
CA ILE A 536 14.07 4.95 -1.80
C ILE A 536 15.32 4.40 -1.09
N ALA A 537 15.34 4.40 0.24
CA ALA A 537 16.46 3.86 1.03
C ALA A 537 16.60 2.33 0.89
N GLU A 538 15.48 1.61 0.84
CA GLU A 538 15.44 0.17 0.61
C GLU A 538 16.01 -0.18 -0.77
N ASP A 539 15.50 0.43 -1.84
CA ASP A 539 15.95 0.19 -3.21
C ASP A 539 17.45 0.56 -3.39
N LEU A 540 17.90 1.63 -2.70
CA LEU A 540 19.30 2.03 -2.72
C LEU A 540 20.21 0.95 -2.11
N LEU A 541 19.82 0.37 -0.96
CA LEU A 541 20.61 -0.67 -0.31
C LEU A 541 20.51 -2.01 -1.04
N ASP A 542 19.36 -2.33 -1.60
CA ASP A 542 19.13 -3.60 -2.30
C ASP A 542 20.04 -3.81 -3.51
N GLY A 543 20.59 -2.75 -4.10
CA GLY A 543 21.61 -2.85 -5.14
C GLY A 543 22.89 -3.54 -4.67
N ALA A 544 23.32 -3.34 -3.43
CA ALA A 544 24.63 -3.74 -2.91
C ALA A 544 24.61 -4.60 -1.65
N TYR A 545 23.53 -4.55 -0.88
CA TYR A 545 23.40 -5.22 0.42
C TYR A 545 22.18 -6.13 0.47
N LYS A 546 22.27 -7.13 1.34
CA LYS A 546 21.16 -7.96 1.74
C LYS A 546 20.81 -7.59 3.18
N CYS A 547 19.67 -6.93 3.37
CA CYS A 547 19.17 -6.52 4.68
C CYS A 547 18.15 -7.56 5.18
N CYS A 548 18.36 -8.05 6.40
CA CYS A 548 17.57 -9.12 6.95
C CYS A 548 17.35 -8.88 8.45
#